data_6122e24a6577e46eada2a6c9bd143592
#
_entry.id   6122e24a6577e46eada2a6c9bd143592
#
_cell.length_a   1.000
_cell.length_b   1.000
_cell.length_c   1.000
_cell.angle_alpha   90.00
_cell.angle_beta   90.00
_cell.angle_gamma   90.00
#
_symmetry.space_group_name_H-M   'P 1'
#
loop_
_entity.id
_entity.type
_entity.pdbx_description
1 polymer ?
#
loop_
_entity_poly.entity_id
_entity_poly.type
_entity_poly.pdbx_seq_one_letter_code
_entity_poly.pdbx_strand_id
1 'polypeptide(L)'
;IKGLPIAGLQRGYSPSALISNLALPIRLLKSIREAGRILRDFKPHVAVGVGGYASGPLLWAAGRRRIPYYLQEQNGFAGKTNKMLAGKAEKIFVAYPDMNKFFPAEKIVLTGNPIRSQIRLADAQQKASALAFFGLDPHKKTLLVIGGSLGAATLNRCMIDFLPLAAESGIQVIWQCGRSGKEAATAAMNTYTGIPVFLYD
;
A
#
# COMPACT_ATOMS: atom_id res chain seq x y z
N ILE A 1 9.86 -4.55 -16.62
CA ILE A 1 10.15 -4.09 -15.24
C ILE A 1 11.50 -4.71 -14.84
N LYS A 2 12.45 -3.86 -14.43
CA LYS A 2 13.75 -4.32 -13.91
C LYS A 2 13.74 -4.20 -12.39
N GLY A 3 14.02 -5.31 -11.67
CA GLY A 3 14.18 -5.33 -10.21
C GLY A 3 15.59 -4.90 -9.80
N LEU A 4 15.71 -4.21 -8.68
CA LEU A 4 17.00 -3.91 -8.06
C LEU A 4 17.31 -4.94 -6.97
N PRO A 5 18.55 -5.41 -6.82
CA PRO A 5 18.94 -6.41 -5.83
C PRO A 5 19.06 -5.81 -4.42
N ILE A 6 18.03 -5.09 -3.97
CA ILE A 6 17.99 -4.47 -2.65
C ILE A 6 16.94 -5.16 -1.78
N ALA A 7 17.25 -5.32 -0.51
CA ALA A 7 16.33 -5.81 0.51
C ALA A 7 16.29 -4.82 1.67
N GLY A 8 15.20 -4.84 2.41
CA GLY A 8 15.08 -4.06 3.63
C GLY A 8 15.91 -4.63 4.78
N LEU A 9 16.23 -3.77 5.74
CA LEU A 9 16.81 -4.19 7.00
C LEU A 9 15.90 -5.18 7.71
N GLN A 10 16.40 -6.38 7.98
CA GLN A 10 15.66 -7.40 8.71
C GLN A 10 15.64 -7.07 10.20
N ARG A 11 14.44 -6.99 10.78
CA ARG A 11 14.25 -6.79 12.21
C ARG A 11 14.23 -8.16 12.88
N GLY A 12 15.27 -8.47 13.65
CA GLY A 12 15.38 -9.71 14.40
C GLY A 12 16.83 -10.06 14.70
N TYR A 13 17.04 -10.89 15.71
CA TYR A 13 18.36 -11.34 16.16
C TYR A 13 18.68 -12.75 15.66
N SER A 14 17.93 -13.28 14.68
CA SER A 14 18.26 -14.60 14.11
C SER A 14 19.59 -14.54 13.32
N PRO A 15 20.38 -15.62 13.31
CA PRO A 15 21.64 -15.68 12.55
C PRO A 15 21.44 -15.34 11.07
N SER A 16 20.33 -15.75 10.48
CA SER A 16 19.97 -15.44 9.09
C SER A 16 19.70 -13.94 8.87
N ALA A 17 19.07 -13.26 9.83
CA ALA A 17 18.85 -11.83 9.78
C ALA A 17 20.17 -11.04 9.89
N LEU A 18 21.09 -11.49 10.76
CA LEU A 18 22.41 -10.87 10.91
C LEU A 18 23.24 -11.00 9.62
N ILE A 19 23.31 -12.19 9.02
CA ILE A 19 24.02 -12.42 7.76
C ILE A 19 23.39 -11.59 6.62
N SER A 20 22.05 -11.55 6.56
CA SER A 20 21.33 -10.73 5.57
C SER A 20 21.64 -9.23 5.73
N ASN A 21 21.75 -8.75 6.97
CA ASN A 21 22.07 -7.36 7.27
C ASN A 21 23.55 -7.01 6.96
N LEU A 22 24.47 -7.93 7.19
CA LEU A 22 25.89 -7.75 6.81
C LEU A 22 26.07 -7.63 5.28
N ALA A 23 25.21 -8.29 4.48
CA ALA A 23 25.23 -8.19 3.03
C ALA A 23 24.59 -6.90 2.48
N LEU A 24 23.89 -6.10 3.31
CA LEU A 24 23.19 -4.90 2.87
C LEU A 24 24.07 -3.85 2.17
N PRO A 25 25.29 -3.51 2.67
CA PRO A 25 26.15 -2.54 1.99
C PRO A 25 26.52 -2.98 0.57
N ILE A 26 26.84 -4.27 0.39
CA ILE A 26 27.19 -4.84 -0.93
C ILE A 26 25.97 -4.81 -1.86
N ARG A 27 24.81 -5.19 -1.35
CA ARG A 27 23.55 -5.14 -2.12
C ARG A 27 23.19 -3.70 -2.51
N LEU A 28 23.40 -2.74 -1.60
CA LEU A 28 23.15 -1.32 -1.86
C LEU A 28 24.07 -0.81 -2.98
N LEU A 29 25.37 -1.11 -2.92
CA LEU A 29 26.32 -0.72 -3.95
C LEU A 29 25.99 -1.34 -5.32
N LYS A 30 25.63 -2.63 -5.35
CA LYS A 30 25.15 -3.30 -6.58
C LYS A 30 23.89 -2.61 -7.11
N SER A 31 22.93 -2.30 -6.24
CA SER A 31 21.68 -1.62 -6.63
C SER A 31 21.92 -0.21 -7.19
N ILE A 32 22.85 0.55 -6.60
CA ILE A 32 23.23 1.89 -7.09
C ILE A 32 23.90 1.78 -8.47
N ARG A 33 24.79 0.80 -8.67
CA ARG A 33 25.43 0.58 -9.97
C ARG A 33 24.41 0.21 -11.04
N GLU A 34 23.49 -0.70 -10.72
CA GLU A 34 22.43 -1.13 -11.63
C GLU A 34 21.46 0.02 -11.94
N ALA A 35 21.03 0.76 -10.94
CA ALA A 35 20.24 1.99 -11.12
C ALA A 35 20.96 2.98 -12.05
N GLY A 36 22.28 3.12 -11.87
CA GLY A 36 23.11 3.94 -12.73
C GLY A 36 23.15 3.46 -14.20
N ARG A 37 23.14 2.16 -14.45
CA ARG A 37 23.05 1.60 -15.82
C ARG A 37 21.67 1.88 -16.40
N ILE A 38 20.59 1.58 -15.65
CA ILE A 38 19.22 1.83 -16.08
C ILE A 38 19.03 3.29 -16.49
N LEU A 39 19.49 4.24 -15.67
CA LEU A 39 19.35 5.68 -15.96
C LEU A 39 20.15 6.10 -17.20
N ARG A 40 21.32 5.50 -17.43
CA ARG A 40 22.12 5.79 -18.61
C ARG A 40 21.49 5.27 -19.89
N ASP A 41 20.92 4.04 -19.83
CA ASP A 41 20.33 3.38 -20.98
C ASP A 41 18.96 3.98 -21.33
N PHE A 42 18.15 4.28 -20.30
CA PHE A 42 16.79 4.81 -20.45
C PHE A 42 16.76 6.33 -20.70
N LYS A 43 17.77 7.08 -20.23
CA LYS A 43 17.90 8.54 -20.34
C LYS A 43 16.63 9.30 -19.94
N PRO A 44 16.08 9.09 -18.74
CA PRO A 44 14.85 9.78 -18.33
C PRO A 44 15.08 11.27 -18.13
N HIS A 45 14.08 12.09 -18.43
CA HIS A 45 14.09 13.52 -18.13
C HIS A 45 13.84 13.81 -16.64
N VAL A 46 13.08 12.95 -15.99
CA VAL A 46 12.73 13.03 -14.56
C VAL A 46 12.66 11.65 -13.95
N ALA A 47 12.82 11.56 -12.63
CA ALA A 47 12.61 10.34 -11.86
C ALA A 47 11.59 10.59 -10.74
N VAL A 48 10.72 9.62 -10.47
CA VAL A 48 9.73 9.71 -9.39
C VAL A 48 9.91 8.54 -8.44
N GLY A 49 10.01 8.82 -7.15
CA GLY A 49 10.08 7.83 -6.09
C GLY A 49 8.83 7.81 -5.26
N VAL A 50 8.23 6.65 -5.17
CA VAL A 50 7.00 6.41 -4.39
C VAL A 50 7.29 5.70 -3.06
N GLY A 51 8.50 5.83 -2.56
CA GLY A 51 8.95 5.17 -1.34
C GLY A 51 9.47 3.75 -1.57
N GLY A 52 9.69 3.04 -0.46
CA GLY A 52 10.25 1.70 -0.49
C GLY A 52 11.76 1.66 -0.75
N TYR A 53 12.33 0.45 -0.65
CA TYR A 53 13.78 0.25 -0.75
C TYR A 53 14.34 0.49 -2.14
N ALA A 54 13.57 0.20 -3.19
CA ALA A 54 14.00 0.34 -4.58
C ALA A 54 14.14 1.81 -5.01
N SER A 55 13.33 2.71 -4.46
CA SER A 55 13.41 4.14 -4.74
C SER A 55 14.75 4.75 -4.32
N GLY A 56 15.33 4.30 -3.20
CA GLY A 56 16.56 4.84 -2.65
C GLY A 56 17.73 4.87 -3.64
N PRO A 57 18.20 3.72 -4.11
CA PRO A 57 19.32 3.64 -5.06
C PRO A 57 19.04 4.37 -6.37
N LEU A 58 17.81 4.27 -6.89
CA LEU A 58 17.45 4.89 -8.17
C LEU A 58 17.50 6.40 -8.09
N LEU A 59 16.84 7.00 -7.09
CA LEU A 59 16.80 8.46 -6.95
C LEU A 59 18.14 9.04 -6.50
N TRP A 60 18.88 8.31 -5.69
CA TRP A 60 20.25 8.70 -5.33
C TRP A 60 21.14 8.75 -6.60
N ALA A 61 21.06 7.73 -7.45
CA ALA A 61 21.79 7.70 -8.72
C ALA A 61 21.32 8.78 -9.70
N ALA A 62 20.02 9.11 -9.73
CA ALA A 62 19.44 10.20 -10.52
C ALA A 62 20.02 11.55 -10.07
N GLY A 63 20.00 11.85 -8.78
CA GLY A 63 20.53 13.09 -8.22
C GLY A 63 22.02 13.28 -8.50
N ARG A 64 22.83 12.20 -8.46
CA ARG A 64 24.26 12.25 -8.85
C ARG A 64 24.48 12.53 -10.35
N ARG A 65 23.49 12.26 -11.18
CA ARG A 65 23.51 12.52 -12.63
C ARG A 65 22.81 13.82 -13.01
N ARG A 66 22.39 14.62 -12.03
CA ARG A 66 21.63 15.86 -12.24
C ARG A 66 20.30 15.61 -12.98
N ILE A 67 19.74 14.42 -12.84
CA ILE A 67 18.38 14.12 -13.28
C ILE A 67 17.44 14.57 -12.17
N PRO A 68 16.54 15.54 -12.43
CA PRO A 68 15.60 16.01 -11.42
C PRO A 68 14.72 14.87 -10.94
N TYR A 69 14.43 14.84 -9.63
CA TYR A 69 13.56 13.82 -9.10
C TYR A 69 12.53 14.37 -8.10
N TYR A 70 11.44 13.66 -8.03
CA TYR A 70 10.29 13.98 -7.22
C TYR A 70 9.99 12.82 -6.27
N LEU A 71 9.43 13.14 -5.11
CA LEU A 71 8.99 12.14 -4.12
C LEU A 71 7.48 12.17 -3.98
N GLN A 72 6.88 11.03 -3.73
CA GLN A 72 5.51 10.91 -3.29
C GLN A 72 5.47 10.13 -1.97
N GLU A 73 4.83 10.69 -0.95
CA GLU A 73 4.66 10.08 0.37
C GLU A 73 3.19 9.82 0.64
N GLN A 74 2.84 8.56 0.77
CA GLN A 74 1.46 8.09 0.92
C GLN A 74 0.95 8.13 2.36
N ASN A 75 1.85 8.21 3.33
CA ASN A 75 1.55 8.03 4.74
C ASN A 75 1.66 9.34 5.51
N GLY A 76 0.91 9.46 6.61
CA GLY A 76 1.04 10.56 7.56
C GLY A 76 2.35 10.53 8.37
N PHE A 77 3.16 9.48 8.20
CA PHE A 77 4.52 9.36 8.76
C PHE A 77 5.49 9.01 7.65
N ALA A 78 6.46 9.89 7.42
CA ALA A 78 7.38 9.74 6.29
C ALA A 78 8.32 8.55 6.42
N GLY A 79 8.44 7.80 5.33
CA GLY A 79 9.38 6.69 5.21
C GLY A 79 10.84 7.16 5.27
N LYS A 80 11.73 6.32 5.81
CA LYS A 80 13.16 6.64 5.95
C LYS A 80 13.81 7.03 4.62
N THR A 81 13.50 6.30 3.55
CA THR A 81 14.02 6.57 2.20
C THR A 81 13.63 7.97 1.71
N ASN A 82 12.35 8.33 1.83
CA ASN A 82 11.88 9.65 1.43
C ASN A 82 12.52 10.76 2.25
N LYS A 83 12.66 10.58 3.57
CA LYS A 83 13.38 11.55 4.44
C LYS A 83 14.82 11.77 4.02
N MET A 84 15.55 10.71 3.70
CA MET A 84 16.96 10.81 3.26
C MET A 84 17.12 11.54 1.92
N LEU A 85 16.14 11.42 1.04
CA LEU A 85 16.19 11.99 -0.31
C LEU A 85 15.55 13.38 -0.41
N ALA A 86 14.78 13.79 0.59
CA ALA A 86 13.96 15.00 0.58
C ALA A 86 14.76 16.28 0.25
N GLY A 87 15.96 16.42 0.82
CA GLY A 87 16.77 17.62 0.67
C GLY A 87 17.17 17.95 -0.78
N LYS A 88 17.28 16.94 -1.64
CA LYS A 88 17.66 17.11 -3.07
C LYS A 88 16.50 16.89 -4.04
N ALA A 89 15.32 16.53 -3.55
CA ALA A 89 14.12 16.43 -4.39
C ALA A 89 13.69 17.82 -4.88
N GLU A 90 13.14 17.89 -6.08
CA GLU A 90 12.54 19.12 -6.62
C GLU A 90 11.25 19.47 -5.87
N LYS A 91 10.33 18.52 -5.76
CA LYS A 91 9.10 18.61 -4.97
C LYS A 91 8.78 17.26 -4.32
N ILE A 92 7.99 17.35 -3.25
CA ILE A 92 7.53 16.20 -2.45
C ILE A 92 6.01 16.27 -2.38
N PHE A 93 5.37 15.40 -3.12
CA PHE A 93 3.92 15.26 -3.12
C PHE A 93 3.49 14.44 -1.91
N VAL A 94 2.65 15.00 -1.06
CA VAL A 94 2.23 14.35 0.19
C VAL A 94 0.74 14.12 0.23
N ALA A 95 0.34 13.01 0.87
CA ALA A 95 -1.07 12.65 1.02
C ALA A 95 -1.76 13.37 2.18
N TYR A 96 -1.02 13.78 3.18
CA TYR A 96 -1.54 14.36 4.43
C TYR A 96 -0.94 15.72 4.72
N PRO A 97 -1.64 16.58 5.45
CA PRO A 97 -1.09 17.86 5.96
C PRO A 97 0.01 17.60 7.01
N ASP A 98 0.63 18.66 7.49
CA ASP A 98 1.63 18.66 8.58
C ASP A 98 2.87 17.79 8.34
N MET A 99 3.26 17.64 7.07
CA MET A 99 4.45 16.88 6.68
C MET A 99 5.74 17.70 6.77
N ASN A 100 5.66 18.98 7.11
CA ASN A 100 6.80 19.87 7.34
C ASN A 100 7.70 19.42 8.53
N LYS A 101 7.18 18.61 9.44
CA LYS A 101 7.97 17.94 10.48
C LYS A 101 8.94 16.87 9.93
N PHE A 102 8.80 16.48 8.68
CA PHE A 102 9.64 15.45 8.04
C PHE A 102 10.39 15.96 6.81
N PHE A 103 9.87 16.99 6.13
CA PHE A 103 10.36 17.46 4.86
C PHE A 103 10.51 19.00 4.85
N PRO A 104 11.41 19.55 4.02
CA PRO A 104 11.49 21.00 3.81
C PRO A 104 10.16 21.56 3.32
N ALA A 105 9.62 22.54 4.03
CA ALA A 105 8.27 23.08 3.80
C ALA A 105 8.08 23.61 2.37
N GLU A 106 9.09 24.26 1.83
CA GLU A 106 9.09 24.87 0.48
C GLU A 106 9.04 23.84 -0.67
N LYS A 107 9.29 22.56 -0.35
CA LYS A 107 9.24 21.46 -1.32
C LYS A 107 7.95 20.68 -1.26
N ILE A 108 7.15 20.84 -0.22
CA ILE A 108 5.92 20.09 0.00
C ILE A 108 4.82 20.60 -0.95
N VAL A 109 4.10 19.65 -1.54
CA VAL A 109 2.86 19.88 -2.29
C VAL A 109 1.82 18.87 -1.79
N LEU A 110 0.75 19.37 -1.18
CA LEU A 110 -0.35 18.51 -0.72
C LEU A 110 -1.23 18.13 -1.91
N THR A 111 -1.18 16.90 -2.33
CA THR A 111 -1.92 16.37 -3.49
C THR A 111 -2.91 15.26 -3.12
N GLY A 112 -2.85 14.72 -1.93
CA GLY A 112 -3.51 13.45 -1.62
C GLY A 112 -2.75 12.25 -2.21
N ASN A 113 -3.31 11.06 -2.02
CA ASN A 113 -2.82 9.85 -2.68
C ASN A 113 -3.36 9.77 -4.11
N PRO A 114 -2.52 9.36 -5.09
CA PRO A 114 -3.00 9.11 -6.44
C PRO A 114 -3.91 7.87 -6.43
N ILE A 115 -5.16 8.05 -6.77
CA ILE A 115 -6.16 7.00 -6.92
C ILE A 115 -6.62 6.90 -8.37
N ARG A 116 -7.09 5.71 -8.74
CA ARG A 116 -7.62 5.50 -10.09
C ARG A 116 -8.86 6.36 -10.31
N SER A 117 -8.99 6.97 -11.48
CA SER A 117 -10.11 7.85 -11.83
C SER A 117 -11.49 7.18 -11.77
N GLN A 118 -11.52 5.85 -11.88
CA GLN A 118 -12.75 5.06 -11.73
C GLN A 118 -13.25 5.00 -10.29
N ILE A 119 -12.37 5.24 -9.28
CA ILE A 119 -12.75 5.29 -7.87
C ILE A 119 -13.31 6.67 -7.58
N ARG A 120 -14.63 6.80 -7.64
CA ARG A 120 -15.40 8.02 -7.38
C ARG A 120 -16.67 7.68 -6.65
N LEU A 121 -17.32 8.68 -6.09
CA LEU A 121 -18.62 8.50 -5.47
C LEU A 121 -19.60 7.94 -6.52
N ALA A 122 -20.26 6.84 -6.15
CA ALA A 122 -21.26 6.20 -7.02
C ALA A 122 -22.55 7.03 -7.00
N ASP A 123 -23.15 7.20 -8.19
CA ASP A 123 -24.52 7.69 -8.29
C ASP A 123 -25.54 6.61 -7.88
N ALA A 124 -26.83 6.98 -7.83
CA ALA A 124 -27.88 6.06 -7.40
C ALA A 124 -28.01 4.82 -8.30
N GLN A 125 -27.79 4.96 -9.60
CA GLN A 125 -27.85 3.86 -10.55
C GLN A 125 -26.67 2.91 -10.41
N GLN A 126 -25.47 3.44 -10.23
CA GLN A 126 -24.26 2.65 -9.98
C GLN A 126 -24.37 1.88 -8.66
N LYS A 127 -24.92 2.52 -7.61
CA LYS A 127 -25.20 1.87 -6.34
C LYS A 127 -26.20 0.72 -6.50
N ALA A 128 -27.31 0.94 -7.20
CA ALA A 128 -28.31 -0.09 -7.45
C ALA A 128 -27.72 -1.27 -8.23
N SER A 129 -26.92 -0.98 -9.26
CA SER A 129 -26.24 -2.02 -10.06
C SER A 129 -25.24 -2.83 -9.21
N ALA A 130 -24.50 -2.17 -8.33
CA ALA A 130 -23.57 -2.84 -7.42
C ALA A 130 -24.30 -3.74 -6.41
N LEU A 131 -25.38 -3.25 -5.82
CA LEU A 131 -26.22 -4.07 -4.92
C LEU A 131 -26.77 -5.29 -5.62
N ALA A 132 -27.28 -5.13 -6.85
CA ALA A 132 -27.77 -6.24 -7.65
C ALA A 132 -26.65 -7.24 -8.01
N PHE A 133 -25.47 -6.76 -8.37
CA PHE A 133 -24.31 -7.60 -8.67
C PHE A 133 -23.91 -8.50 -7.49
N PHE A 134 -23.95 -7.96 -6.27
CA PHE A 134 -23.69 -8.71 -5.05
C PHE A 134 -24.93 -9.41 -4.48
N GLY A 135 -26.11 -9.33 -5.11
CA GLY A 135 -27.35 -9.92 -4.60
C GLY A 135 -27.77 -9.34 -3.24
N LEU A 136 -27.45 -8.08 -2.97
CA LEU A 136 -27.72 -7.40 -1.71
C LEU A 136 -29.05 -6.69 -1.69
N ASP A 137 -29.71 -6.70 -0.55
CA ASP A 137 -30.97 -5.98 -0.31
C ASP A 137 -30.67 -4.46 -0.22
N PRO A 138 -31.31 -3.62 -1.07
CA PRO A 138 -31.10 -2.17 -1.05
C PRO A 138 -31.62 -1.48 0.22
N HIS A 139 -32.49 -2.13 0.98
CA HIS A 139 -33.06 -1.59 2.21
C HIS A 139 -32.25 -1.94 3.48
N LYS A 140 -31.24 -2.81 3.35
CA LYS A 140 -30.37 -3.18 4.45
C LYS A 140 -29.06 -2.44 4.41
N LYS A 141 -28.46 -2.23 5.59
CA LYS A 141 -27.10 -1.69 5.66
C LYS A 141 -26.07 -2.73 5.18
N THR A 142 -25.10 -2.27 4.41
CA THR A 142 -24.02 -3.11 3.91
C THR A 142 -22.69 -2.67 4.55
N LEU A 143 -22.01 -3.60 5.17
CA LEU A 143 -20.65 -3.40 5.68
C LEU A 143 -19.66 -3.95 4.64
N LEU A 144 -18.73 -3.11 4.19
CA LEU A 144 -17.61 -3.51 3.35
C LEU A 144 -16.34 -3.60 4.21
N VAL A 145 -15.71 -4.78 4.23
CA VAL A 145 -14.44 -5.02 4.94
C VAL A 145 -13.39 -5.44 3.94
N ILE A 146 -12.27 -4.72 3.90
CA ILE A 146 -11.16 -4.97 2.97
C ILE A 146 -9.87 -5.18 3.75
N GLY A 147 -9.32 -6.40 3.69
CA GLY A 147 -8.07 -6.77 4.35
C GLY A 147 -6.81 -6.56 3.49
N GLY A 148 -6.97 -6.18 2.20
CA GLY A 148 -5.88 -6.12 1.22
C GLY A 148 -5.49 -7.50 0.66
N SER A 149 -4.58 -7.52 -0.32
CA SER A 149 -4.26 -8.72 -1.12
C SER A 149 -3.71 -9.91 -0.31
N LEU A 150 -3.09 -9.67 0.83
CA LEU A 150 -2.61 -10.71 1.74
C LEU A 150 -3.60 -11.02 2.87
N GLY A 151 -4.64 -10.19 3.01
CA GLY A 151 -5.53 -10.21 4.16
C GLY A 151 -4.90 -9.55 5.39
N ALA A 152 -5.76 -9.22 6.36
CA ALA A 152 -5.36 -8.67 7.65
C ALA A 152 -5.89 -9.61 8.76
N ALA A 153 -4.99 -10.37 9.37
CA ALA A 153 -5.36 -11.42 10.35
C ALA A 153 -6.22 -10.88 11.52
N THR A 154 -5.91 -9.69 11.99
CA THR A 154 -6.70 -9.03 13.05
C THR A 154 -8.11 -8.68 12.57
N LEU A 155 -8.23 -8.08 11.37
CA LEU A 155 -9.54 -7.79 10.78
C LEU A 155 -10.36 -9.06 10.56
N ASN A 156 -9.72 -10.12 10.06
CA ASN A 156 -10.41 -11.39 9.84
C ASN A 156 -10.96 -11.98 11.13
N ARG A 157 -10.19 -11.95 12.23
CA ARG A 157 -10.70 -12.37 13.56
C ARG A 157 -11.86 -11.51 14.01
N CYS A 158 -11.70 -10.20 13.97
CA CYS A 158 -12.80 -9.29 14.34
C CYS A 158 -14.06 -9.55 13.52
N MET A 159 -13.92 -9.87 12.23
CA MET A 159 -15.07 -10.20 11.39
C MET A 159 -15.74 -11.50 11.78
N ILE A 160 -14.97 -12.55 12.09
CA ILE A 160 -15.51 -13.82 12.59
C ILE A 160 -16.32 -13.57 13.86
N ASP A 161 -15.76 -12.83 14.82
CA ASP A 161 -16.41 -12.49 16.07
C ASP A 161 -17.65 -11.58 15.89
N PHE A 162 -17.67 -10.77 14.82
CA PHE A 162 -18.75 -9.85 14.50
C PHE A 162 -19.94 -10.49 13.77
N LEU A 163 -19.76 -11.62 13.08
CA LEU A 163 -20.82 -12.27 12.29
C LEU A 163 -22.12 -12.50 13.07
N PRO A 164 -22.13 -12.97 14.34
CA PRO A 164 -23.36 -13.10 15.13
C PRO A 164 -24.11 -11.79 15.29
N LEU A 165 -23.38 -10.72 15.65
CA LEU A 165 -23.94 -9.40 15.86
C LEU A 165 -24.47 -8.80 14.53
N ALA A 166 -23.78 -9.05 13.43
CA ALA A 166 -24.23 -8.63 12.10
C ALA A 166 -25.57 -9.30 11.74
N ALA A 167 -25.71 -10.59 12.04
CA ALA A 167 -26.94 -11.36 11.82
C ALA A 167 -28.10 -10.77 12.65
N GLU A 168 -27.90 -10.56 13.95
CA GLU A 168 -28.90 -9.96 14.84
C GLU A 168 -29.31 -8.56 14.41
N SER A 169 -28.35 -7.76 13.89
CA SER A 169 -28.58 -6.39 13.43
C SER A 169 -29.10 -6.31 11.99
N GLY A 170 -29.23 -7.41 11.27
CA GLY A 170 -29.66 -7.46 9.88
C GLY A 170 -28.68 -6.77 8.91
N ILE A 171 -27.41 -6.67 9.26
CA ILE A 171 -26.35 -6.07 8.43
C ILE A 171 -25.83 -7.12 7.46
N GLN A 172 -25.83 -6.81 6.17
CA GLN A 172 -25.21 -7.65 5.15
C GLN A 172 -23.73 -7.25 4.96
N VAL A 173 -22.88 -8.20 4.56
CA VAL A 173 -21.43 -8.02 4.59
C VAL A 173 -20.81 -8.37 3.25
N ILE A 174 -19.92 -7.50 2.76
CA ILE A 174 -18.95 -7.83 1.71
C ILE A 174 -17.57 -7.89 2.40
N TRP A 175 -16.93 -9.05 2.38
CA TRP A 175 -15.70 -9.27 3.11
C TRP A 175 -14.58 -9.81 2.22
N GLN A 176 -13.57 -8.99 2.00
CA GLN A 176 -12.33 -9.37 1.35
C GLN A 176 -11.34 -9.80 2.43
N CYS A 177 -11.19 -11.11 2.62
CA CYS A 177 -10.38 -11.71 3.70
C CYS A 177 -8.90 -11.93 3.31
N GLY A 178 -8.59 -11.87 2.01
CA GLY A 178 -7.30 -12.25 1.46
C GLY A 178 -7.04 -13.76 1.54
N ARG A 179 -6.06 -14.23 0.79
CA ARG A 179 -5.78 -15.67 0.64
C ARG A 179 -5.53 -16.39 1.98
N SER A 180 -4.79 -15.75 2.87
CA SER A 180 -4.45 -16.36 4.17
C SER A 180 -5.62 -16.47 5.14
N GLY A 181 -6.67 -15.68 4.95
CA GLY A 181 -7.87 -15.71 5.81
C GLY A 181 -9.02 -16.56 5.28
N LYS A 182 -8.92 -17.04 4.03
CA LYS A 182 -10.05 -17.64 3.30
C LYS A 182 -10.63 -18.88 4.01
N GLU A 183 -9.80 -19.78 4.47
CA GLU A 183 -10.23 -21.02 5.12
C GLU A 183 -11.04 -20.73 6.40
N ALA A 184 -10.48 -19.90 7.30
CA ALA A 184 -11.14 -19.54 8.56
C ALA A 184 -12.43 -18.75 8.33
N ALA A 185 -12.41 -17.84 7.34
CA ALA A 185 -13.58 -17.05 6.99
C ALA A 185 -14.70 -17.92 6.41
N THR A 186 -14.37 -18.87 5.54
CA THR A 186 -15.35 -19.82 4.96
C THR A 186 -15.96 -20.72 6.05
N ALA A 187 -15.13 -21.23 6.96
CA ALA A 187 -15.61 -22.04 8.08
C ALA A 187 -16.59 -21.26 8.98
N ALA A 188 -16.25 -20.00 9.29
CA ALA A 188 -17.13 -19.13 10.08
C ALA A 188 -18.45 -18.83 9.36
N MET A 189 -18.42 -18.55 8.06
CA MET A 189 -19.63 -18.31 7.27
C MET A 189 -20.58 -19.49 7.23
N ASN A 190 -20.06 -20.72 7.18
CA ASN A 190 -20.88 -21.93 7.17
C ASN A 190 -21.64 -22.14 8.49
N THR A 191 -21.19 -21.50 9.58
CA THR A 191 -21.81 -21.58 10.90
C THR A 191 -22.94 -20.55 11.07
N TYR A 192 -22.90 -19.46 10.28
CA TYR A 192 -23.85 -18.36 10.40
C TYR A 192 -24.73 -18.28 9.15
N THR A 193 -25.95 -18.77 9.26
CA THR A 193 -27.01 -18.66 8.25
C THR A 193 -27.90 -17.46 8.60
N GLY A 194 -28.26 -16.66 7.60
CA GLY A 194 -29.28 -15.59 7.77
C GLY A 194 -28.82 -14.20 7.35
N ILE A 195 -27.54 -13.98 7.05
CA ILE A 195 -27.07 -12.75 6.42
C ILE A 195 -26.33 -13.07 5.12
N PRO A 196 -26.52 -12.27 4.08
CA PRO A 196 -25.67 -12.37 2.90
C PRO A 196 -24.25 -11.94 3.25
N VAL A 197 -23.28 -12.86 3.12
CA VAL A 197 -21.85 -12.57 3.25
C VAL A 197 -21.17 -12.95 1.95
N PHE A 198 -20.60 -11.96 1.26
CA PHE A 198 -19.80 -12.18 0.06
C PHE A 198 -18.33 -12.20 0.44
N LEU A 199 -17.68 -13.34 0.24
CA LEU A 199 -16.29 -13.56 0.59
C LEU A 199 -15.42 -13.48 -0.66
N TYR A 200 -14.36 -12.66 -0.57
CA TYR A 200 -13.33 -12.50 -1.60
C TYR A 200 -11.93 -12.76 -1.02
N ASP A 201 -11.05 -13.33 -1.83
CA ASP A 201 -9.64 -13.54 -1.54
C ASP A 201 -8.70 -12.59 -2.32
#